data_050e59ffd9a61ed3b9e2588fb3a797a9
#
_entry.id   050e59ffd9a61ed3b9e2588fb3a797a9
#
_cell.length_a   1.000
_cell.length_b   1.000
_cell.length_c   1.000
_cell.angle_alpha   90.00
_cell.angle_beta   90.00
_cell.angle_gamma   90.00
#
_symmetry.space_group_name_H-M   'P 1'
#
loop_
_entity.id
_entity.type
_entity.pdbx_description
1 polymer ?
#
loop_
_entity_poly.entity_id
_entity_poly.type
_entity_poly.pdbx_seq_one_letter_code
_entity_poly.pdbx_strand_id
1 'polypeptide(L)'
;PKLASGEWKLPFDPFEYTEDITESNAWQYLFGVQHDTEGLMELMGGADSMARRLDLFFGTPTPSHIALPIFSTGMIGQYAHGNEPSHHVAYLYNKVSQPWKGAGIIRRILTELYKNTPDGLCGNEDCGQLSAWYVFSALGFYPVDPISGHYELGSPLFEHVTIPQPNGRIFRLTAHNLSEKNRYIESVKVDGKPYHRSYITWNQIRSGAHVELFMTSREGHCWY
;
A
#
# COMPACT_ATOMS: atom_id res chain seq x y z
N PRO A 1 -2.38 12.48 21.36
CA PRO A 1 -2.49 13.96 21.26
C PRO A 1 -1.98 14.65 22.52
N LYS A 2 -1.69 15.95 22.40
CA LYS A 2 -1.27 16.80 23.51
C LYS A 2 -2.28 17.91 23.76
N LEU A 3 -2.41 18.31 25.01
CA LEU A 3 -3.16 19.51 25.41
C LEU A 3 -2.36 20.78 25.03
N ALA A 4 -3.01 21.93 25.05
CA ALA A 4 -2.35 23.22 24.84
C ALA A 4 -1.24 23.51 25.87
N SER A 5 -1.28 22.88 27.06
CA SER A 5 -0.23 22.92 28.08
C SER A 5 1.04 22.15 27.68
N GLY A 6 0.99 21.32 26.64
CA GLY A 6 2.07 20.40 26.22
C GLY A 6 2.01 19.02 26.89
N GLU A 7 1.10 18.82 27.84
CA GLU A 7 0.90 17.52 28.49
C GLU A 7 0.16 16.54 27.58
N TRP A 8 0.36 15.24 27.80
CA TRP A 8 -0.39 14.22 27.09
C TRP A 8 -1.87 14.25 27.49
N LYS A 9 -2.76 14.17 26.49
CA LYS A 9 -4.20 14.03 26.71
C LYS A 9 -4.50 12.61 27.20
N LEU A 10 -5.08 12.49 28.39
CA LEU A 10 -5.44 11.23 29.01
C LEU A 10 -6.91 11.24 29.44
N PRO A 11 -7.61 10.08 29.45
CA PRO A 11 -7.14 8.77 28.98
C PRO A 11 -6.91 8.76 27.47
N PHE A 12 -6.10 7.82 26.97
CA PHE A 12 -5.82 7.63 25.54
C PHE A 12 -6.09 6.18 25.15
N ASP A 13 -7.04 5.99 24.23
CA ASP A 13 -7.29 4.72 23.57
C ASP A 13 -7.00 4.87 22.07
N PRO A 14 -6.06 4.10 21.49
CA PRO A 14 -5.71 4.23 20.07
C PRO A 14 -6.81 3.75 19.12
N PHE A 15 -7.84 3.08 19.60
CA PHE A 15 -8.97 2.61 18.80
C PHE A 15 -10.10 3.62 18.70
N GLU A 16 -10.19 4.56 19.64
CA GLU A 16 -11.25 5.56 19.64
C GLU A 16 -11.13 6.54 18.48
N TYR A 17 -12.27 6.90 17.92
CA TYR A 17 -12.43 7.98 16.94
C TYR A 17 -12.81 9.25 17.70
N THR A 18 -11.90 10.19 17.76
CA THR A 18 -12.06 11.44 18.51
C THR A 18 -11.87 12.65 17.60
N GLU A 19 -12.25 13.83 18.05
CA GLU A 19 -12.02 15.08 17.31
C GLU A 19 -10.52 15.48 17.19
N ASP A 20 -9.64 14.76 17.87
CA ASP A 20 -8.19 15.01 17.78
C ASP A 20 -7.57 14.53 16.46
N ILE A 21 -8.23 13.60 15.77
CA ILE A 21 -7.77 12.99 14.52
C ILE A 21 -8.94 12.97 13.53
N THR A 22 -8.78 13.66 12.41
CA THR A 22 -9.84 13.75 11.39
C THR A 22 -10.06 12.41 10.70
N GLU A 23 -11.29 11.91 10.72
CA GLU A 23 -11.76 10.71 10.00
C GLU A 23 -10.92 9.44 10.21
N SER A 24 -10.23 9.34 11.34
CA SER A 24 -9.33 8.23 11.64
C SER A 24 -9.22 7.99 13.13
N ASN A 25 -8.66 6.87 13.50
CA ASN A 25 -8.16 6.62 14.85
C ASN A 25 -6.62 6.71 14.87
N ALA A 26 -6.02 6.58 16.04
CA ALA A 26 -4.57 6.71 16.17
C ALA A 26 -3.80 5.59 15.45
N TRP A 27 -4.38 4.40 15.27
CA TRP A 27 -3.79 3.33 14.49
C TRP A 27 -3.67 3.69 13.01
N GLN A 28 -4.75 4.21 12.42
CA GLN A 28 -4.80 4.57 10.99
C GLN A 28 -3.89 5.78 10.72
N TYR A 29 -3.85 6.74 11.64
CA TYR A 29 -3.06 7.96 11.47
C TYR A 29 -1.57 7.79 11.74
N LEU A 30 -1.18 6.71 12.42
CA LEU A 30 0.22 6.41 12.77
C LEU A 30 1.16 6.42 11.57
N PHE A 31 0.67 6.00 10.41
CA PHE A 31 1.45 5.88 9.17
C PHE A 31 1.28 7.08 8.22
N GLY A 32 0.60 8.15 8.62
CA GLY A 32 0.31 9.33 7.82
C GLY A 32 1.53 10.22 7.51
N VAL A 33 2.69 9.62 7.23
CA VAL A 33 3.98 10.31 6.97
C VAL A 33 4.57 9.79 5.65
N GLN A 34 3.78 9.89 4.56
CA GLN A 34 4.16 9.37 3.24
C GLN A 34 5.39 10.08 2.67
N HIS A 35 5.58 11.35 3.01
CA HIS A 35 6.67 12.20 2.55
C HIS A 35 8.02 11.88 3.21
N ASP A 36 8.04 11.18 4.35
CA ASP A 36 9.26 10.80 5.07
C ASP A 36 9.09 9.46 5.79
N THR A 37 8.92 8.39 5.01
CA THR A 37 8.76 7.04 5.55
C THR A 37 10.02 6.52 6.25
N GLU A 38 11.20 7.01 5.87
CA GLU A 38 12.47 6.64 6.49
C GLU A 38 12.59 7.27 7.88
N GLY A 39 12.28 8.56 8.02
CA GLY A 39 12.23 9.23 9.33
C GLY A 39 11.17 8.61 10.25
N LEU A 40 10.00 8.22 9.71
CA LEU A 40 9.00 7.48 10.49
C LEU A 40 9.57 6.14 11.01
N MET A 41 10.26 5.40 10.16
CA MET A 41 10.88 4.12 10.52
C MET A 41 11.93 4.30 11.62
N GLU A 42 12.77 5.34 11.54
CA GLU A 42 13.76 5.69 12.57
C GLU A 42 13.06 6.00 13.91
N LEU A 43 12.02 6.83 13.90
CA LEU A 43 11.24 7.17 15.09
C LEU A 43 10.55 5.96 15.72
N MET A 44 10.20 4.95 14.93
CA MET A 44 9.64 3.67 15.41
C MET A 44 10.72 2.73 15.98
N GLY A 45 12.00 3.06 15.90
CA GLY A 45 13.10 2.23 16.37
C GLY A 45 13.64 1.25 15.32
N GLY A 46 13.52 1.58 14.02
CA GLY A 46 14.10 0.85 12.91
C GLY A 46 13.13 -0.11 12.22
N ALA A 47 13.63 -0.76 11.16
CA ALA A 47 12.84 -1.60 10.25
C ALA A 47 12.09 -2.74 10.94
N ASP A 48 12.72 -3.47 11.85
CA ASP A 48 12.08 -4.57 12.58
C ASP A 48 10.94 -4.09 13.48
N SER A 49 11.09 -2.91 14.09
CA SER A 49 10.05 -2.34 14.94
C SER A 49 8.86 -1.85 14.10
N MET A 50 9.14 -1.21 12.97
CA MET A 50 8.11 -0.80 12.02
C MET A 50 7.39 -2.02 11.42
N ALA A 51 8.10 -3.08 11.06
CA ALA A 51 7.51 -4.32 10.56
C ALA A 51 6.53 -4.94 11.58
N ARG A 52 6.93 -5.04 12.85
CA ARG A 52 6.02 -5.50 13.93
C ARG A 52 4.81 -4.60 14.09
N ARG A 53 4.97 -3.30 13.95
CA ARG A 53 3.87 -2.34 14.04
C ARG A 53 2.88 -2.49 12.87
N LEU A 54 3.39 -2.73 11.66
CA LEU A 54 2.57 -3.06 10.48
C LEU A 54 1.82 -4.38 10.68
N ASP A 55 2.50 -5.42 11.19
CA ASP A 55 1.86 -6.71 11.49
C ASP A 55 0.71 -6.56 12.50
N LEU A 56 0.91 -5.75 13.55
CA LEU A 56 -0.14 -5.42 14.51
C LEU A 56 -1.28 -4.63 13.87
N PHE A 57 -0.97 -3.66 13.02
CA PHE A 57 -1.96 -2.84 12.34
C PHE A 57 -2.91 -3.67 11.48
N PHE A 58 -2.39 -4.60 10.69
CA PHE A 58 -3.21 -5.48 9.84
C PHE A 58 -3.80 -6.68 10.59
N GLY A 59 -3.26 -7.03 11.75
CA GLY A 59 -3.68 -8.21 12.52
C GLY A 59 -4.60 -7.93 13.71
N THR A 60 -4.66 -6.69 14.22
CA THR A 60 -5.44 -6.36 15.43
C THR A 60 -6.90 -6.04 15.09
N PRO A 61 -7.86 -6.82 15.55
CA PRO A 61 -9.27 -6.53 15.30
C PRO A 61 -9.73 -5.29 16.08
N THR A 62 -10.75 -4.61 15.58
CA THR A 62 -11.41 -3.53 16.31
C THR A 62 -12.11 -4.11 17.55
N PRO A 63 -11.89 -3.56 18.74
CA PRO A 63 -12.60 -3.99 19.95
C PRO A 63 -14.11 -3.83 19.81
N SER A 64 -14.89 -4.74 20.40
CA SER A 64 -16.35 -4.77 20.25
C SER A 64 -17.09 -3.56 20.82
N HIS A 65 -16.45 -2.80 21.71
CA HIS A 65 -17.02 -1.57 22.27
C HIS A 65 -16.81 -0.33 21.40
N ILE A 66 -15.96 -0.44 20.35
CA ILE A 66 -15.70 0.65 19.42
C ILE A 66 -16.72 0.61 18.27
N ALA A 67 -17.50 1.67 18.12
CA ALA A 67 -18.37 1.85 16.97
C ALA A 67 -17.56 2.42 15.80
N LEU A 68 -17.54 1.71 14.67
CA LEU A 68 -16.90 2.21 13.47
C LEU A 68 -17.74 3.33 12.84
N PRO A 69 -17.14 4.49 12.55
CA PRO A 69 -17.82 5.54 11.82
C PRO A 69 -18.01 5.16 10.34
N ILE A 70 -18.88 5.89 9.63
CA ILE A 70 -19.30 5.59 8.25
C ILE A 70 -18.14 5.53 7.24
N PHE A 71 -17.05 6.24 7.49
CA PHE A 71 -15.88 6.25 6.62
C PHE A 71 -14.88 5.11 6.91
N SER A 72 -15.01 4.39 8.03
CA SER A 72 -14.14 3.26 8.38
C SER A 72 -14.72 1.95 7.86
N THR A 73 -14.56 1.73 6.57
CA THR A 73 -15.06 0.56 5.85
C THR A 73 -13.93 -0.22 5.19
N GLY A 74 -14.21 -1.45 4.71
CA GLY A 74 -13.17 -2.29 4.10
C GLY A 74 -12.06 -2.66 5.08
N MET A 75 -12.42 -3.02 6.31
CA MET A 75 -11.48 -3.24 7.41
C MET A 75 -10.65 -4.52 7.25
N ILE A 76 -9.33 -4.37 7.43
CA ILE A 76 -8.37 -5.48 7.60
C ILE A 76 -7.55 -5.17 8.86
N GLY A 77 -7.92 -5.74 9.99
CA GLY A 77 -7.39 -5.28 11.29
C GLY A 77 -7.81 -3.83 11.54
N GLN A 78 -6.83 -2.93 11.74
CA GLN A 78 -7.06 -1.49 11.88
C GLN A 78 -6.94 -0.73 10.55
N TYR A 79 -6.53 -1.39 9.47
CA TYR A 79 -6.54 -0.81 8.13
C TYR A 79 -7.97 -0.62 7.65
N ALA A 80 -8.31 0.59 7.22
CA ALA A 80 -9.61 0.95 6.66
C ALA A 80 -9.45 1.34 5.18
N HIS A 81 -9.72 0.41 4.25
CA HIS A 81 -9.52 0.68 2.83
C HIS A 81 -10.46 1.76 2.28
N GLY A 82 -11.64 1.90 2.88
CA GLY A 82 -12.62 2.91 2.49
C GLY A 82 -12.22 4.35 2.82
N ASN A 83 -11.05 4.59 3.41
CA ASN A 83 -10.56 5.93 3.72
C ASN A 83 -9.07 6.09 3.38
N GLU A 84 -8.69 7.22 2.78
CA GLU A 84 -7.40 7.50 2.14
C GLU A 84 -6.19 7.43 3.08
N PRO A 85 -6.26 7.77 4.38
CA PRO A 85 -5.11 7.65 5.27
C PRO A 85 -4.47 6.26 5.30
N SER A 86 -5.22 5.22 4.92
CA SER A 86 -4.74 3.84 4.89
C SER A 86 -4.07 3.42 3.57
N HIS A 87 -4.35 4.07 2.45
CA HIS A 87 -4.09 3.58 1.09
C HIS A 87 -2.64 3.19 0.79
N HIS A 88 -1.66 3.88 1.37
CA HIS A 88 -0.24 3.63 1.16
C HIS A 88 0.34 2.54 2.08
N VAL A 89 -0.36 2.20 3.18
CA VAL A 89 0.25 1.47 4.31
C VAL A 89 0.68 0.05 3.94
N ALA A 90 -0.07 -0.67 3.08
CA ALA A 90 0.32 -2.00 2.63
C ALA A 90 1.67 -2.01 1.87
N TYR A 91 2.00 -0.92 1.18
CA TYR A 91 3.26 -0.76 0.46
C TYR A 91 4.46 -0.44 1.36
N LEU A 92 4.23 -0.03 2.62
CA LEU A 92 5.30 0.22 3.58
C LEU A 92 6.08 -1.03 3.97
N TYR A 93 5.53 -2.22 3.72
CA TYR A 93 6.29 -3.47 3.88
C TYR A 93 7.52 -3.54 2.94
N ASN A 94 7.50 -2.83 1.81
CA ASN A 94 8.68 -2.68 0.97
C ASN A 94 9.81 -1.93 1.71
N LYS A 95 9.49 -0.94 2.53
CA LYS A 95 10.48 -0.15 3.28
C LYS A 95 11.17 -0.94 4.40
N VAL A 96 10.57 -2.03 4.84
CA VAL A 96 11.09 -2.91 5.89
C VAL A 96 11.56 -4.26 5.35
N SER A 97 11.83 -4.35 4.04
CA SER A 97 12.34 -5.54 3.34
C SER A 97 11.48 -6.80 3.52
N GLN A 98 10.15 -6.61 3.66
CA GLN A 98 9.16 -7.70 3.75
C GLN A 98 8.07 -7.58 2.68
N PRO A 99 8.42 -7.41 1.39
CA PRO A 99 7.46 -7.09 0.33
C PRO A 99 6.37 -8.15 0.13
N TRP A 100 6.65 -9.41 0.48
CA TRP A 100 5.67 -10.51 0.36
C TRP A 100 4.44 -10.28 1.25
N LYS A 101 4.60 -9.67 2.44
CA LYS A 101 3.48 -9.35 3.33
C LYS A 101 2.58 -8.30 2.69
N GLY A 102 3.17 -7.22 2.19
CA GLY A 102 2.45 -6.18 1.45
C GLY A 102 1.72 -6.75 0.23
N ALA A 103 2.41 -7.56 -0.58
CA ALA A 103 1.82 -8.21 -1.75
C ALA A 103 0.60 -9.08 -1.40
N GLY A 104 0.65 -9.83 -0.30
CA GLY A 104 -0.47 -10.62 0.20
C GLY A 104 -1.68 -9.76 0.56
N ILE A 105 -1.45 -8.65 1.27
CA ILE A 105 -2.51 -7.71 1.67
C ILE A 105 -3.08 -7.00 0.45
N ILE A 106 -2.24 -6.48 -0.46
CA ILE A 106 -2.67 -5.81 -1.70
C ILE A 106 -3.54 -6.75 -2.53
N ARG A 107 -3.12 -8.02 -2.71
CA ARG A 107 -3.92 -9.00 -3.44
C ARG A 107 -5.27 -9.23 -2.77
N ARG A 108 -5.30 -9.34 -1.45
CA ARG A 108 -6.53 -9.49 -0.68
C ARG A 108 -7.47 -8.29 -0.89
N ILE A 109 -6.97 -7.07 -0.79
CA ILE A 109 -7.75 -5.86 -1.04
C ILE A 109 -8.35 -5.88 -2.44
N LEU A 110 -7.53 -6.13 -3.47
CA LEU A 110 -7.95 -6.14 -4.87
C LEU A 110 -9.04 -7.16 -5.17
N THR A 111 -9.05 -8.30 -4.48
CA THR A 111 -9.97 -9.41 -4.78
C THR A 111 -11.17 -9.51 -3.85
N GLU A 112 -11.09 -8.96 -2.63
CA GLU A 112 -12.16 -9.05 -1.63
C GLU A 112 -12.95 -7.75 -1.49
N LEU A 113 -12.30 -6.57 -1.67
CA LEU A 113 -12.90 -5.27 -1.37
C LEU A 113 -13.41 -4.52 -2.61
N TYR A 114 -13.15 -5.04 -3.81
CA TYR A 114 -13.69 -4.51 -5.07
C TYR A 114 -14.53 -5.56 -5.78
N LYS A 115 -15.66 -5.14 -6.34
CA LYS A 115 -16.60 -6.03 -7.05
C LYS A 115 -17.07 -5.37 -8.35
N ASN A 116 -17.35 -6.17 -9.36
CA ASN A 116 -17.94 -5.69 -10.63
C ASN A 116 -19.47 -5.54 -10.52
N THR A 117 -19.91 -4.67 -9.61
CA THR A 117 -21.31 -4.35 -9.35
C THR A 117 -21.44 -2.85 -9.11
N PRO A 118 -22.64 -2.23 -9.24
CA PRO A 118 -22.83 -0.80 -9.02
C PRO A 118 -22.41 -0.32 -7.61
N ASP A 119 -22.46 -1.21 -6.61
CA ASP A 119 -22.03 -1.00 -5.21
C ASP A 119 -20.68 -1.67 -4.92
N GLY A 120 -19.82 -1.77 -5.93
CA GLY A 120 -18.59 -2.56 -5.88
C GLY A 120 -17.43 -1.95 -5.12
N LEU A 121 -17.54 -0.71 -4.63
CA LEU A 121 -16.54 -0.05 -3.80
C LEU A 121 -16.86 -0.25 -2.32
N CYS A 122 -15.85 -0.48 -1.50
CA CYS A 122 -16.04 -0.69 -0.06
C CYS A 122 -16.19 0.62 0.75
N GLY A 123 -16.06 1.77 0.13
CA GLY A 123 -16.14 3.09 0.74
C GLY A 123 -16.52 4.16 -0.27
N ASN A 124 -16.33 5.43 0.09
CA ASN A 124 -16.55 6.54 -0.81
C ASN A 124 -15.52 6.56 -1.94
N GLU A 125 -15.93 7.00 -3.13
CA GLU A 125 -15.03 7.12 -4.29
C GLU A 125 -13.99 8.23 -4.10
N ASP A 126 -14.38 9.31 -3.43
CA ASP A 126 -13.58 10.49 -3.09
C ASP A 126 -12.75 11.04 -4.26
N CYS A 127 -13.50 11.59 -5.24
CA CYS A 127 -12.93 12.21 -6.44
C CYS A 127 -12.06 11.25 -7.29
N GLY A 128 -12.33 9.96 -7.24
CA GLY A 128 -11.62 8.96 -8.02
C GLY A 128 -10.45 8.29 -7.30
N GLN A 129 -10.19 8.61 -6.03
CA GLN A 129 -9.05 8.06 -5.30
C GLN A 129 -9.16 6.55 -5.10
N LEU A 130 -10.35 6.03 -4.78
CA LEU A 130 -10.53 4.59 -4.55
C LEU A 130 -10.35 3.79 -5.86
N SER A 131 -10.90 4.29 -6.97
CA SER A 131 -10.70 3.71 -8.30
C SER A 131 -9.25 3.85 -8.77
N ALA A 132 -8.60 4.99 -8.54
CA ALA A 132 -7.19 5.18 -8.89
C ALA A 132 -6.29 4.20 -8.13
N TRP A 133 -6.56 3.96 -6.85
CA TRP A 133 -5.83 2.96 -6.07
C TRP A 133 -5.96 1.57 -6.68
N TYR A 134 -7.20 1.16 -7.04
CA TYR A 134 -7.45 -0.12 -7.70
C TYR A 134 -6.66 -0.24 -9.00
N VAL A 135 -6.76 0.77 -9.88
CA VAL A 135 -6.07 0.76 -11.18
C VAL A 135 -4.56 0.63 -10.99
N PHE A 136 -3.94 1.48 -10.19
CA PHE A 136 -2.50 1.43 -9.94
C PHE A 136 -2.07 0.10 -9.34
N SER A 137 -2.77 -0.38 -8.32
CA SER A 137 -2.44 -1.64 -7.65
C SER A 137 -2.65 -2.85 -8.53
N ALA A 138 -3.71 -2.85 -9.37
CA ALA A 138 -3.95 -3.89 -10.37
C ALA A 138 -2.88 -3.91 -11.47
N LEU A 139 -2.33 -2.74 -11.84
CA LEU A 139 -1.18 -2.63 -12.74
C LEU A 139 0.13 -3.14 -12.10
N GLY A 140 0.18 -3.25 -10.77
CA GLY A 140 1.30 -3.81 -10.02
C GLY A 140 2.22 -2.80 -9.35
N PHE A 141 1.82 -1.52 -9.21
CA PHE A 141 2.63 -0.50 -8.54
C PHE A 141 1.75 0.62 -7.98
N TYR A 142 2.26 1.40 -7.00
CA TYR A 142 1.53 2.49 -6.37
C TYR A 142 2.47 3.62 -5.91
N PRO A 143 2.12 4.91 -6.08
CA PRO A 143 2.91 6.04 -5.61
C PRO A 143 2.64 6.29 -4.12
N VAL A 144 3.49 5.75 -3.22
CA VAL A 144 3.39 5.99 -1.77
C VAL A 144 3.64 7.46 -1.45
N ASP A 145 4.72 8.00 -2.01
CA ASP A 145 5.03 9.44 -2.03
C ASP A 145 4.95 9.95 -3.47
N PRO A 146 3.84 10.61 -3.84
CA PRO A 146 3.64 11.06 -5.23
C PRO A 146 4.63 12.11 -5.71
N ILE A 147 5.32 12.81 -4.79
CA ILE A 147 6.30 13.86 -5.13
C ILE A 147 7.65 13.24 -5.50
N SER A 148 8.01 12.10 -4.92
CA SER A 148 9.28 11.42 -5.19
C SER A 148 9.40 10.91 -6.64
N GLY A 149 8.29 10.69 -7.33
CA GLY A 149 8.25 10.02 -8.63
C GLY A 149 8.62 8.54 -8.56
N HIS A 150 8.55 7.93 -7.37
CA HIS A 150 8.73 6.51 -7.14
C HIS A 150 7.37 5.82 -7.03
N TYR A 151 7.27 4.64 -7.66
CA TYR A 151 6.09 3.79 -7.64
C TYR A 151 6.48 2.44 -7.06
N GLU A 152 6.09 2.18 -5.82
CA GLU A 152 6.39 0.93 -5.13
C GLU A 152 5.72 -0.25 -5.84
N LEU A 153 6.49 -1.33 -6.06
CA LEU A 153 5.99 -2.55 -6.69
C LEU A 153 5.12 -3.35 -5.70
N GLY A 154 4.02 -3.90 -6.22
CA GLY A 154 3.06 -4.68 -5.46
C GLY A 154 2.75 -6.02 -6.12
N SER A 155 1.49 -6.46 -6.08
CA SER A 155 1.03 -7.73 -6.65
C SER A 155 0.07 -7.48 -7.82
N PRO A 156 0.55 -7.51 -9.09
CA PRO A 156 -0.28 -7.19 -10.26
C PRO A 156 -1.42 -8.19 -10.44
N LEU A 157 -2.53 -7.74 -11.07
CA LEU A 157 -3.61 -8.63 -11.52
C LEU A 157 -3.48 -9.05 -12.99
N PHE A 158 -2.65 -8.36 -13.77
CA PHE A 158 -2.52 -8.58 -15.21
C PHE A 158 -1.13 -9.11 -15.56
N GLU A 159 -1.08 -10.11 -16.44
CA GLU A 159 0.19 -10.64 -16.96
C GLU A 159 0.90 -9.61 -17.86
N HIS A 160 0.14 -8.80 -18.57
CA HIS A 160 0.66 -7.81 -19.50
C HIS A 160 -0.02 -6.46 -19.31
N VAL A 161 0.78 -5.43 -19.09
CA VAL A 161 0.36 -4.04 -19.01
C VAL A 161 1.09 -3.24 -20.09
N THR A 162 0.35 -2.39 -20.79
CA THR A 162 0.90 -1.49 -21.83
C THR A 162 0.33 -0.09 -21.61
N ILE A 163 1.23 0.89 -21.42
CA ILE A 163 0.85 2.29 -21.20
C ILE A 163 1.53 3.15 -22.25
N PRO A 164 0.78 3.60 -23.29
CA PRO A 164 1.30 4.56 -24.27
C PRO A 164 1.68 5.88 -23.60
N GLN A 165 2.80 6.44 -23.98
CA GLN A 165 3.30 7.70 -23.46
C GLN A 165 3.07 8.84 -24.47
N PRO A 166 2.86 10.09 -24.04
CA PRO A 166 2.65 11.23 -24.95
C PRO A 166 3.80 11.47 -25.96
N ASN A 167 5.01 10.99 -25.63
CA ASN A 167 6.20 11.07 -26.48
C ASN A 167 6.30 9.95 -27.53
N GLY A 168 5.23 9.15 -27.72
CA GLY A 168 5.18 8.02 -28.65
C GLY A 168 5.85 6.74 -28.18
N ARG A 169 6.45 6.74 -26.98
CA ARG A 169 7.01 5.53 -26.37
C ARG A 169 5.91 4.71 -25.70
N ILE A 170 6.22 3.46 -25.37
CA ILE A 170 5.28 2.54 -24.73
C ILE A 170 5.95 1.90 -23.53
N PHE A 171 5.48 2.21 -22.33
CA PHE A 171 5.85 1.47 -21.13
C PHE A 171 5.17 0.10 -21.14
N ARG A 172 5.91 -0.92 -20.74
CA ARG A 172 5.40 -2.30 -20.61
C ARG A 172 5.76 -2.87 -19.25
N LEU A 173 4.81 -3.62 -18.68
CA LEU A 173 5.09 -4.48 -17.55
C LEU A 173 4.60 -5.87 -17.89
N THR A 174 5.46 -6.87 -17.69
CA THR A 174 5.14 -8.29 -17.89
C THR A 174 5.33 -9.03 -16.57
N ALA A 175 4.28 -9.68 -16.08
CA ALA A 175 4.31 -10.50 -14.87
C ALA A 175 4.35 -11.99 -15.28
N HIS A 176 5.56 -12.54 -15.39
CA HIS A 176 5.78 -13.94 -15.75
C HIS A 176 5.31 -14.88 -14.63
N ASN A 177 4.65 -15.98 -14.99
CA ASN A 177 4.10 -16.99 -14.08
C ASN A 177 3.03 -16.46 -13.09
N LEU A 178 2.39 -15.35 -13.41
CA LEU A 178 1.33 -14.78 -12.56
C LEU A 178 0.17 -15.77 -12.42
N SER A 179 -0.32 -15.95 -11.20
CA SER A 179 -1.52 -16.74 -10.89
C SER A 179 -2.07 -16.34 -9.50
N GLU A 180 -3.17 -16.95 -9.07
CA GLU A 180 -3.68 -16.77 -7.71
C GLU A 180 -2.67 -17.20 -6.65
N LYS A 181 -1.87 -18.23 -6.90
CA LYS A 181 -0.83 -18.73 -6.00
C LYS A 181 0.45 -17.92 -6.14
N ASN A 182 0.87 -17.63 -7.39
CA ASN A 182 2.10 -16.90 -7.69
C ASN A 182 1.82 -15.39 -7.65
N ARG A 183 1.69 -14.85 -6.45
CA ARG A 183 1.37 -13.45 -6.18
C ARG A 183 2.54 -12.64 -5.63
N TYR A 184 3.67 -13.29 -5.35
CA TYR A 184 4.86 -12.66 -4.81
C TYR A 184 5.90 -12.45 -5.90
N ILE A 185 6.73 -11.43 -5.77
CA ILE A 185 7.82 -11.15 -6.71
C ILE A 185 9.05 -11.94 -6.27
N GLU A 186 9.58 -12.77 -7.17
CA GLU A 186 10.84 -13.50 -7.00
C GLU A 186 12.03 -12.66 -7.47
N SER A 187 11.90 -12.00 -8.62
CA SER A 187 12.92 -11.12 -9.18
C SER A 187 12.32 -10.11 -10.14
N VAL A 188 13.06 -9.05 -10.40
CA VAL A 188 12.68 -7.97 -11.31
C VAL A 188 13.78 -7.73 -12.33
N LYS A 189 13.40 -7.46 -13.57
CA LYS A 189 14.27 -6.90 -14.59
C LYS A 189 13.68 -5.61 -15.16
N VAL A 190 14.53 -4.69 -15.54
CA VAL A 190 14.16 -3.49 -16.30
C VAL A 190 15.04 -3.44 -17.54
N ASP A 191 14.42 -3.41 -18.73
CA ASP A 191 15.08 -3.45 -20.02
C ASP A 191 16.09 -4.62 -20.12
N GLY A 192 15.65 -5.80 -19.64
CA GLY A 192 16.42 -7.05 -19.65
C GLY A 192 17.52 -7.17 -18.59
N LYS A 193 17.77 -6.14 -17.77
CA LYS A 193 18.81 -6.13 -16.73
C LYS A 193 18.22 -6.40 -15.36
N PRO A 194 18.89 -7.17 -14.47
CA PRO A 194 18.47 -7.34 -13.10
C PRO A 194 18.24 -5.99 -12.39
N TYR A 195 17.18 -5.92 -11.59
CA TYR A 195 16.79 -4.70 -10.93
C TYR A 195 16.49 -4.96 -9.43
N HIS A 196 17.27 -4.28 -8.57
CA HIS A 196 17.28 -4.51 -7.12
C HIS A 196 16.74 -3.32 -6.35
N ARG A 197 15.52 -2.87 -6.71
CA ARG A 197 14.77 -1.83 -5.99
C ARG A 197 13.33 -2.26 -5.82
N SER A 198 12.71 -1.82 -4.74
CA SER A 198 11.29 -2.08 -4.47
C SER A 198 10.32 -1.28 -5.34
N TYR A 199 10.82 -0.31 -6.11
CA TYR A 199 10.02 0.65 -6.87
C TYR A 199 10.54 0.84 -8.29
N ILE A 200 9.67 1.29 -9.17
CA ILE A 200 10.03 1.87 -10.48
C ILE A 200 9.88 3.39 -10.42
N THR A 201 10.54 4.10 -11.34
CA THR A 201 10.52 5.57 -11.35
C THR A 201 9.62 6.10 -12.47
N TRP A 202 9.11 7.33 -12.27
CA TRP A 202 8.41 8.07 -13.31
C TRP A 202 9.22 8.17 -14.62
N ASN A 203 10.55 8.35 -14.52
CA ASN A 203 11.42 8.41 -15.69
C ASN A 203 11.43 7.09 -16.47
N GLN A 204 11.43 5.93 -15.80
CA GLN A 204 11.32 4.62 -16.45
C GLN A 204 9.98 4.47 -17.16
N ILE A 205 8.87 4.87 -16.52
CA ILE A 205 7.55 4.84 -17.14
C ILE A 205 7.54 5.74 -18.39
N ARG A 206 7.95 7.00 -18.25
CA ARG A 206 7.95 7.99 -19.32
C ARG A 206 8.90 7.65 -20.47
N SER A 207 10.02 6.98 -20.18
CA SER A 207 10.97 6.54 -21.19
C SER A 207 10.51 5.31 -21.97
N GLY A 208 9.42 4.67 -21.56
CA GLY A 208 8.91 3.46 -22.19
C GLY A 208 9.71 2.21 -21.84
N ALA A 209 10.23 2.13 -20.62
CA ALA A 209 10.95 0.95 -20.15
C ALA A 209 10.06 -0.31 -20.16
N HIS A 210 10.68 -1.47 -20.29
CA HIS A 210 10.05 -2.77 -20.10
C HIS A 210 10.42 -3.33 -18.73
N VAL A 211 9.44 -3.41 -17.83
CA VAL A 211 9.55 -4.02 -16.50
C VAL A 211 9.07 -5.46 -16.58
N GLU A 212 9.88 -6.39 -16.11
CA GLU A 212 9.56 -7.81 -16.05
C GLU A 212 9.57 -8.26 -14.58
N LEU A 213 8.42 -8.72 -14.10
CA LEU A 213 8.25 -9.29 -12.77
C LEU A 213 8.20 -10.82 -12.91
N PHE A 214 9.06 -11.54 -12.23
CA PHE A 214 9.01 -13.00 -12.16
C PHE A 214 8.28 -13.40 -10.88
N MET A 215 7.09 -13.96 -11.04
CA MET A 215 6.17 -14.22 -9.92
C MET A 215 6.37 -15.62 -9.36
N THR A 216 6.17 -15.75 -8.03
CA THR A 216 6.32 -17.00 -7.28
C THR A 216 5.22 -17.15 -6.22
N SER A 217 5.00 -18.39 -5.79
CA SER A 217 4.17 -18.71 -4.62
C SER A 217 4.95 -18.72 -3.29
N ARG A 218 6.28 -18.55 -3.35
CA ARG A 218 7.15 -18.61 -2.18
C ARG A 218 7.08 -17.30 -1.39
N GLU A 219 6.64 -17.39 -0.15
CA GLU A 219 6.70 -16.30 0.83
C GLU A 219 8.12 -16.13 1.39
N GLY A 220 8.36 -15.00 2.05
CA GLY A 220 9.60 -14.76 2.78
C GLY A 220 10.79 -14.34 1.91
N HIS A 221 10.56 -13.98 0.64
CA HIS A 221 11.60 -13.54 -0.27
C HIS A 221 11.57 -12.02 -0.50
N CYS A 222 12.72 -11.39 -0.39
CA CYS A 222 12.98 -10.00 -0.79
C CYS A 222 13.94 -10.01 -1.98
N TRP A 223 13.55 -9.39 -3.09
CA TRP A 223 14.35 -9.42 -4.36
C TRP A 223 15.34 -8.25 -4.49
N TYR A 224 15.34 -7.29 -3.58
CA TYR A 224 16.20 -6.10 -3.57
C TYR A 224 17.07 -6.00 -2.33
#